data_48c08ef4f09aacf23eb7528a14f77bf7
#
_entry.id   48c08ef4f09aacf23eb7528a14f77bf7
#
_cell.length_a   1.000
_cell.length_b   1.000
_cell.length_c   1.000
_cell.angle_alpha   90.00
_cell.angle_beta   90.00
_cell.angle_gamma   90.00
#
_symmetry.space_group_name_H-M   'P 1'
#
loop_
_entity.id
_entity.type
_entity.pdbx_description
1 polymer ?
#
loop_
_entity_poly.entity_id
_entity_poly.type
_entity_poly.pdbx_seq_one_letter_code
_entity_poly.pdbx_strand_id
1 'polypeptide(L)'
;MGEMRVMAVGVEAGARRPVLLLQEASGDHRLLPVWIGIAEANAITVEQHRVSLPRPMTHQLIGNVMDAFGRHLEQVRITEVRDNIFYAELILDHHTRVSARVSDAIALALHLGVPIHAEDVLLDTAAVANNAIRAEGGDRAPDEVEQFRRFLDTASPEDFDPD
;
A
#
# COMPACT_ATOMS: atom_id res chain seq x y z
N MET A 1 15.77 3.77 -9.52
CA MET A 1 14.60 2.98 -9.05
C MET A 1 14.89 2.51 -7.63
N GLY A 2 14.09 2.96 -6.66
CA GLY A 2 14.25 2.64 -5.23
C GLY A 2 13.34 1.49 -4.81
N GLU A 3 13.87 0.58 -3.98
CA GLU A 3 13.06 -0.45 -3.32
C GLU A 3 12.23 0.21 -2.21
N MET A 4 10.95 -0.14 -2.13
CA MET A 4 9.99 0.43 -1.19
C MET A 4 9.48 -0.64 -0.22
N ARG A 5 9.18 -0.21 1.00
CA ARG A 5 8.52 -1.04 2.03
C ARG A 5 7.24 -0.37 2.50
N VAL A 6 6.22 -1.17 2.77
CA VAL A 6 5.02 -0.67 3.44
C VAL A 6 5.37 -0.38 4.89
N MET A 7 5.33 0.90 5.26
CA MET A 7 5.59 1.34 6.61
C MET A 7 4.32 1.27 7.46
N ALA A 8 3.25 1.87 6.98
CA ALA A 8 1.97 1.89 7.67
C ALA A 8 0.80 2.18 6.71
N VAL A 9 -0.39 1.81 7.14
CA VAL A 9 -1.64 2.37 6.65
C VAL A 9 -2.21 3.20 7.77
N GLY A 10 -2.42 4.49 7.54
CA GLY A 10 -2.90 5.44 8.52
C GLY A 10 -4.10 6.22 8.00
N VAL A 11 -4.54 7.21 8.77
CA VAL A 11 -5.61 8.13 8.39
C VAL A 11 -5.07 9.55 8.48
N GLU A 12 -5.28 10.33 7.44
CA GLU A 12 -4.89 11.74 7.40
C GLU A 12 -5.67 12.54 8.45
N ALA A 13 -4.96 13.29 9.30
CA ALA A 13 -5.56 14.15 10.30
C ALA A 13 -6.41 15.23 9.61
N GLY A 14 -7.70 15.24 9.88
CA GLY A 14 -8.66 16.24 9.36
C GLY A 14 -9.56 15.72 8.23
N ALA A 15 -9.05 15.10 7.20
CA ALA A 15 -9.85 14.63 6.06
C ALA A 15 -10.41 13.21 6.24
N ARG A 16 -9.98 12.48 7.27
CA ARG A 16 -10.32 11.07 7.54
C ARG A 16 -10.12 10.12 6.33
N ARG A 17 -9.19 10.47 5.47
CA ARG A 17 -8.86 9.67 4.28
C ARG A 17 -7.73 8.72 4.60
N PRO A 18 -7.85 7.41 4.28
CA PRO A 18 -6.76 6.48 4.45
C PRO A 18 -5.56 6.87 3.60
N VAL A 19 -4.37 6.74 4.16
CA VAL A 19 -3.10 6.95 3.48
C VAL A 19 -2.21 5.74 3.68
N LEU A 20 -1.72 5.21 2.58
CA LEU A 20 -0.66 4.21 2.56
C LEU A 20 0.68 4.94 2.58
N LEU A 21 1.50 4.64 3.56
CA LEU A 21 2.84 5.20 3.68
C LEU A 21 3.87 4.16 3.27
N LEU A 22 4.56 4.44 2.17
CA LEU A 22 5.68 3.64 1.70
C LEU A 22 6.98 4.33 2.08
N GLN A 23 7.99 3.56 2.47
CA GLN A 23 9.32 4.06 2.79
C GLN A 23 10.37 3.42 1.87
N GLU A 24 11.27 4.23 1.38
CA GLU A 24 12.45 3.76 0.67
C GLU A 24 13.33 2.91 1.60
N ALA A 25 13.68 1.70 1.15
CA ALA A 25 14.37 0.72 1.97
C ALA A 25 15.84 1.10 2.25
N SER A 26 16.43 1.89 1.37
CA SER A 26 17.84 2.34 1.44
C SER A 26 17.96 3.80 1.00
N GLY A 27 19.12 4.40 1.21
CA GLY A 27 19.37 5.79 0.86
C GLY A 27 18.79 6.77 1.86
N ASP A 28 18.07 7.78 1.39
CA ASP A 28 17.52 8.86 2.20
C ASP A 28 16.28 8.46 3.01
N HIS A 29 15.82 7.21 2.86
CA HIS A 29 14.61 6.70 3.51
C HIS A 29 13.39 7.60 3.28
N ARG A 30 13.25 8.11 2.06
CA ARG A 30 12.14 8.98 1.65
C ARG A 30 10.81 8.28 1.85
N LEU A 31 9.79 9.06 2.18
CA LEU A 31 8.44 8.57 2.41
C LEU A 31 7.56 8.96 1.24
N LEU A 32 6.81 8.01 0.71
CA LEU A 32 5.84 8.22 -0.37
C LEU A 32 4.43 7.98 0.18
N PRO A 33 3.69 9.06 0.48
CA PRO A 33 2.30 8.96 0.89
C PRO A 33 1.41 8.74 -0.34
N VAL A 34 0.53 7.75 -0.28
CA VAL A 34 -0.44 7.44 -1.33
C VAL A 34 -1.83 7.39 -0.70
N TRP A 35 -2.73 8.29 -1.10
CA TRP A 35 -4.11 8.28 -0.62
C TRP A 35 -4.87 7.13 -1.28
N ILE A 36 -5.57 6.34 -0.47
CA ILE A 36 -6.29 5.14 -0.89
C ILE A 36 -7.70 5.14 -0.32
N GLY A 37 -8.56 4.26 -0.81
CA GLY A 37 -9.88 4.06 -0.23
C GLY A 37 -9.86 3.15 0.99
N ILE A 38 -10.96 3.11 1.74
CA ILE A 38 -11.10 2.29 2.95
C ILE A 38 -11.00 0.79 2.61
N ALA A 39 -11.62 0.36 1.53
CA ALA A 39 -11.57 -1.05 1.10
C ALA A 39 -10.13 -1.48 0.76
N GLU A 40 -9.37 -0.61 0.09
CA GLU A 40 -7.98 -0.82 -0.26
C GLU A 40 -7.09 -0.85 0.99
N ALA A 41 -7.33 0.07 1.92
CA ALA A 41 -6.63 0.11 3.21
C ALA A 41 -6.82 -1.20 3.98
N ASN A 42 -8.06 -1.70 4.07
CA ASN A 42 -8.37 -2.97 4.71
C ASN A 42 -7.67 -4.14 4.03
N ALA A 43 -7.68 -4.20 2.69
CA ALA A 43 -7.02 -5.26 1.95
C ALA A 43 -5.50 -5.30 2.23
N ILE A 44 -4.83 -4.14 2.20
CA ILE A 44 -3.40 -4.02 2.51
C ILE A 44 -3.13 -4.43 3.97
N THR A 45 -3.96 -3.98 4.91
CA THR A 45 -3.80 -4.30 6.33
C THR A 45 -3.91 -5.80 6.60
N VAL A 46 -4.87 -6.49 5.97
CA VAL A 46 -5.03 -7.94 6.06
C VAL A 46 -3.76 -8.67 5.62
N GLU A 47 -3.17 -8.27 4.48
CA GLU A 47 -1.94 -8.88 3.97
C GLU A 47 -0.72 -8.52 4.83
N GLN A 48 -0.63 -7.28 5.30
CA GLN A 48 0.47 -6.82 6.16
C GLN A 48 0.51 -7.59 7.48
N HIS A 49 -0.65 -7.90 8.06
CA HIS A 49 -0.76 -8.67 9.30
C HIS A 49 -0.86 -10.20 9.08
N ARG A 50 -0.82 -10.65 7.83
CA ARG A 50 -0.93 -12.07 7.46
C ARG A 50 -2.13 -12.76 8.09
N VAL A 51 -3.28 -12.08 8.07
CA VAL A 51 -4.52 -12.60 8.65
C VAL A 51 -4.98 -13.83 7.85
N SER A 52 -5.10 -14.96 8.52
CA SER A 52 -5.64 -16.19 7.90
C SER A 52 -7.15 -16.08 7.80
N LEU A 53 -7.67 -16.21 6.59
CA LEU A 53 -9.10 -16.16 6.30
C LEU A 53 -9.61 -17.53 5.81
N PRO A 54 -10.87 -17.91 6.12
CA PRO A 54 -11.46 -19.18 5.67
C PRO A 54 -11.58 -19.30 4.14
N ARG A 55 -11.67 -18.19 3.45
CA ARG A 55 -11.76 -18.08 1.99
C ARG A 55 -10.85 -16.95 1.50
N PRO A 56 -10.27 -17.09 0.30
CA PRO A 56 -9.39 -16.05 -0.25
C PRO A 56 -10.17 -14.76 -0.54
N MET A 57 -9.60 -13.63 -0.16
CA MET A 57 -10.05 -12.31 -0.60
C MET A 57 -9.63 -12.05 -2.06
N THR A 58 -10.09 -10.94 -2.63
CA THR A 58 -9.88 -10.62 -4.05
C THR A 58 -8.42 -10.68 -4.48
N HIS A 59 -7.50 -10.08 -3.73
CA HIS A 59 -6.08 -10.09 -4.09
C HIS A 59 -5.47 -11.48 -3.95
N GLN A 60 -5.83 -12.23 -2.92
CA GLN A 60 -5.42 -13.63 -2.76
C GLN A 60 -5.98 -14.50 -3.89
N LEU A 61 -7.23 -14.26 -4.30
CA LEU A 61 -7.82 -14.96 -5.44
C LEU A 61 -7.07 -14.65 -6.74
N ILE A 62 -6.67 -13.41 -6.96
CA ILE A 62 -5.85 -13.04 -8.13
C ILE A 62 -4.54 -13.82 -8.13
N GLY A 63 -3.85 -13.88 -7.00
CA GLY A 63 -2.63 -14.71 -6.85
C GLY A 63 -2.88 -16.16 -7.20
N ASN A 64 -3.93 -16.77 -6.66
CA ASN A 64 -4.31 -18.16 -6.95
C ASN A 64 -4.63 -18.38 -8.45
N VAL A 65 -5.29 -17.40 -9.09
CA VAL A 65 -5.58 -17.47 -10.54
C VAL A 65 -4.29 -17.41 -11.35
N MET A 66 -3.36 -16.52 -10.99
CA MET A 66 -2.05 -16.44 -11.64
C MET A 66 -1.31 -17.77 -11.55
N ASP A 67 -1.25 -18.36 -10.36
CA ASP A 67 -0.61 -19.65 -10.13
C ASP A 67 -1.29 -20.77 -10.94
N ALA A 68 -2.61 -20.79 -11.02
CA ALA A 68 -3.36 -21.79 -11.81
C ALA A 68 -3.05 -21.71 -13.31
N PHE A 69 -2.67 -20.51 -13.81
CA PHE A 69 -2.21 -20.31 -15.18
C PHE A 69 -0.69 -20.44 -15.35
N GLY A 70 0.03 -20.83 -14.30
CA GLY A 70 1.49 -20.95 -14.31
C GLY A 70 2.20 -19.61 -14.53
N ARG A 71 1.62 -18.53 -14.05
CA ARG A 71 2.17 -17.16 -14.16
C ARG A 71 2.59 -16.66 -12.79
N HIS A 72 3.72 -15.97 -12.73
CA HIS A 72 4.28 -15.49 -11.48
C HIS A 72 4.50 -13.97 -11.54
N LEU A 73 4.07 -13.28 -10.48
CA LEU A 73 4.44 -11.89 -10.25
C LEU A 73 5.89 -11.85 -9.77
N GLU A 74 6.75 -11.10 -10.47
CA GLU A 74 8.16 -10.96 -10.11
C GLU A 74 8.40 -9.72 -9.23
N GLN A 75 7.70 -8.63 -9.52
CA GLN A 75 7.79 -7.38 -8.78
C GLN A 75 6.61 -6.46 -9.09
N VAL A 76 6.43 -5.47 -8.23
CA VAL A 76 5.54 -4.34 -8.45
C VAL A 76 6.37 -3.09 -8.68
N ARG A 77 5.96 -2.24 -9.63
CA ARG A 77 6.62 -0.99 -9.93
C ARG A 77 5.63 0.16 -9.88
N ILE A 78 5.89 1.17 -9.04
CA ILE A 78 5.16 2.44 -9.03
C ILE A 78 5.88 3.36 -10.02
N THR A 79 5.19 3.76 -11.09
CA THR A 79 5.83 4.35 -12.26
C THR A 79 5.76 5.87 -12.28
N GLU A 80 4.60 6.42 -11.92
CA GLU A 80 4.39 7.87 -12.04
C GLU A 80 3.21 8.35 -11.19
N VAL A 81 3.12 9.66 -11.04
CA VAL A 81 1.95 10.36 -10.51
C VAL A 81 1.50 11.41 -11.53
N ARG A 82 0.20 11.40 -11.85
CA ARG A 82 -0.45 12.40 -12.71
C ARG A 82 -1.75 12.84 -12.05
N ASP A 83 -1.95 14.12 -11.90
CA ASP A 83 -3.16 14.71 -11.30
C ASP A 83 -3.49 14.09 -9.92
N ASN A 84 -2.47 13.89 -9.09
CA ASN A 84 -2.51 13.20 -7.78
C ASN A 84 -2.94 11.72 -7.84
N ILE A 85 -2.97 11.11 -9.02
CA ILE A 85 -3.24 9.69 -9.20
C ILE A 85 -1.92 8.97 -9.44
N PHE A 86 -1.61 8.02 -8.57
CA PHE A 86 -0.44 7.17 -8.70
C PHE A 86 -0.73 5.97 -9.61
N TYR A 87 0.21 5.67 -10.48
CA TYR A 87 0.16 4.54 -11.41
C TYR A 87 1.16 3.48 -11.02
N ALA A 88 0.77 2.22 -11.20
CA ALA A 88 1.64 1.08 -10.96
C ALA A 88 1.50 0.03 -12.06
N GLU A 89 2.52 -0.81 -12.15
CA GLU A 89 2.56 -1.98 -13.01
C GLU A 89 2.90 -3.23 -12.19
N LEU A 90 2.21 -4.31 -12.49
CA LEU A 90 2.61 -5.65 -12.12
C LEU A 90 3.57 -6.16 -13.18
N ILE A 91 4.76 -6.57 -12.78
CA ILE A 91 5.76 -7.15 -13.67
C ILE A 91 5.74 -8.65 -13.44
N LEU A 92 5.18 -9.36 -14.40
CA LEU A 92 5.11 -10.80 -14.38
C LEU A 92 6.30 -11.39 -15.15
N ASP A 93 6.46 -12.68 -15.00
CA ASP A 93 7.38 -13.48 -15.79
C ASP A 93 7.22 -13.22 -17.29
N HIS A 94 8.26 -13.57 -18.08
CA HIS A 94 8.31 -13.29 -19.53
C HIS A 94 8.10 -11.81 -19.89
N HIS A 95 8.47 -10.87 -18.99
CA HIS A 95 8.38 -9.43 -19.18
C HIS A 95 6.96 -8.91 -19.45
N THR A 96 5.93 -9.66 -19.06
CA THR A 96 4.55 -9.22 -19.16
C THR A 96 4.28 -8.12 -18.15
N ARG A 97 3.69 -7.00 -18.62
CA ARG A 97 3.33 -5.87 -17.76
C ARG A 97 1.83 -5.69 -17.73
N VAL A 98 1.28 -5.48 -16.55
CA VAL A 98 -0.14 -5.24 -16.35
C VAL A 98 -0.29 -3.97 -15.53
N SER A 99 -1.01 -2.98 -16.08
CA SER A 99 -1.34 -1.75 -15.34
C SER A 99 -2.26 -2.07 -14.17
N ALA A 100 -1.98 -1.45 -13.03
CA ALA A 100 -2.73 -1.64 -11.79
C ALA A 100 -2.82 -0.33 -11.01
N ARG A 101 -3.83 -0.23 -10.14
CA ARG A 101 -3.80 0.79 -9.09
C ARG A 101 -2.71 0.45 -8.09
N VAL A 102 -2.07 1.48 -7.50
CA VAL A 102 -0.99 1.25 -6.53
C VAL A 102 -1.47 0.39 -5.35
N SER A 103 -2.67 0.65 -4.84
CA SER A 103 -3.24 -0.13 -3.72
C SER A 103 -3.38 -1.62 -4.04
N ASP A 104 -3.86 -1.97 -5.24
CA ASP A 104 -4.02 -3.37 -5.67
C ASP A 104 -2.65 -4.04 -5.85
N ALA A 105 -1.72 -3.32 -6.47
CA ALA A 105 -0.36 -3.79 -6.69
C ALA A 105 0.36 -4.06 -5.36
N ILE A 106 0.23 -3.15 -4.38
CA ILE A 106 0.82 -3.32 -3.04
C ILE A 106 0.19 -4.50 -2.29
N ALA A 107 -1.14 -4.64 -2.32
CA ALA A 107 -1.80 -5.78 -1.68
C ALA A 107 -1.32 -7.12 -2.27
N LEU A 108 -1.18 -7.20 -3.60
CA LEU A 108 -0.62 -8.38 -4.29
C LEU A 108 0.84 -8.61 -3.93
N ALA A 109 1.66 -7.55 -3.89
CA ALA A 109 3.08 -7.67 -3.53
C ALA A 109 3.25 -8.21 -2.11
N LEU A 110 2.47 -7.73 -1.16
CA LEU A 110 2.49 -8.22 0.23
C LEU A 110 2.03 -9.68 0.32
N HIS A 111 0.96 -10.03 -0.41
CA HIS A 111 0.43 -11.40 -0.43
C HIS A 111 1.44 -12.40 -1.00
N LEU A 112 2.04 -12.06 -2.13
CA LEU A 112 2.95 -12.96 -2.85
C LEU A 112 4.41 -12.84 -2.39
N GLY A 113 4.73 -11.87 -1.53
CA GLY A 113 6.07 -11.67 -0.99
C GLY A 113 7.09 -11.19 -2.04
N VAL A 114 6.64 -10.41 -3.02
CA VAL A 114 7.50 -9.87 -4.08
C VAL A 114 7.93 -8.43 -3.79
N PRO A 115 9.06 -7.97 -4.34
CA PRO A 115 9.57 -6.63 -4.09
C PRO A 115 8.69 -5.55 -4.73
N ILE A 116 8.67 -4.39 -4.07
CA ILE A 116 8.00 -3.18 -4.51
C ILE A 116 9.09 -2.16 -4.87
N HIS A 117 8.99 -1.56 -6.04
CA HIS A 117 9.89 -0.51 -6.48
C HIS A 117 9.14 0.75 -6.88
N ALA A 118 9.80 1.90 -6.76
CA ALA A 118 9.31 3.16 -7.28
C ALA A 118 10.39 3.79 -8.19
N GLU A 119 9.94 4.47 -9.25
CA GLU A 119 10.85 5.17 -10.15
C GLU A 119 11.51 6.36 -9.44
N ASP A 120 12.79 6.63 -9.71
CA ASP A 120 13.53 7.70 -9.06
C ASP A 120 12.88 9.06 -9.29
N VAL A 121 12.42 9.32 -10.52
CA VAL A 121 11.71 10.57 -10.86
C VAL A 121 10.47 10.77 -10.00
N LEU A 122 9.74 9.69 -9.70
CA LEU A 122 8.58 9.75 -8.81
C LEU A 122 9.00 10.06 -7.37
N LEU A 123 10.04 9.42 -6.88
CA LEU A 123 10.57 9.66 -5.54
C LEU A 123 11.09 11.10 -5.39
N ASP A 124 11.72 11.65 -6.42
CA ASP A 124 12.23 13.03 -6.42
C ASP A 124 11.10 14.08 -6.43
N THR A 125 9.93 13.74 -6.98
CA THR A 125 8.83 14.69 -7.16
C THR A 125 7.71 14.55 -6.11
N ALA A 126 7.43 13.34 -5.65
CA ALA A 126 6.27 13.04 -4.81
C ALA A 126 6.63 12.53 -3.41
N ALA A 127 7.87 12.10 -3.18
CA ALA A 127 8.29 11.66 -1.86
C ALA A 127 8.60 12.86 -0.95
N VAL A 128 8.36 12.67 0.34
CA VAL A 128 8.68 13.64 1.37
C VAL A 128 9.85 13.14 2.22
N ALA A 129 10.65 14.07 2.72
CA ALA A 129 11.73 13.71 3.63
C ALA A 129 11.14 13.13 4.93
N ASN A 130 11.76 12.08 5.45
CA ASN A 130 11.29 11.38 6.64
C ASN A 130 11.16 12.30 7.87
N ASN A 131 11.98 13.36 7.95
CA ASN A 131 11.92 14.36 9.01
C ASN A 131 10.74 15.34 8.88
N ALA A 132 10.17 15.53 7.69
CA ALA A 132 9.05 16.44 7.47
C ALA A 132 7.76 15.92 8.13
N ILE A 133 7.50 14.61 8.01
CA ILE A 133 6.32 13.99 8.65
C ILE A 133 6.44 13.99 10.19
N ARG A 134 7.67 13.87 10.72
CA ARG A 134 7.91 13.98 12.16
C ARG A 134 7.73 15.39 12.71
N ALA A 135 7.92 16.41 11.89
CA ALA A 135 7.79 17.81 12.30
C ALA A 135 6.32 18.28 12.35
N GLU A 136 5.44 17.72 11.50
CA GLU A 136 4.00 18.05 11.50
C GLU A 136 3.18 17.19 12.48
N GLY A 137 3.68 16.02 12.87
CA GLY A 137 3.10 15.11 13.85
C GLY A 137 3.98 14.99 15.08
N GLY A 138 4.00 16.03 15.93
CA GLY A 138 4.72 15.95 17.19
C GLY A 138 4.35 14.69 17.99
N ASP A 139 5.31 13.81 18.24
CA ASP A 139 5.39 12.76 19.27
C ASP A 139 4.20 11.75 19.39
N ARG A 140 3.40 11.53 18.33
CA ARG A 140 2.17 10.71 18.37
C ARG A 140 2.10 9.52 17.40
N ALA A 141 3.14 9.22 16.65
CA ALA A 141 3.10 8.15 15.67
C ALA A 141 2.76 6.73 16.20
N PRO A 142 3.17 6.32 17.42
CA PRO A 142 2.75 5.03 17.98
C PRO A 142 1.28 4.98 18.36
N ASP A 143 0.72 6.09 18.81
CA ASP A 143 -0.64 6.17 19.35
C ASP A 143 -1.72 6.18 18.23
N GLU A 144 -1.43 6.78 17.07
CA GLU A 144 -2.36 6.83 15.94
C GLU A 144 -2.48 5.48 15.21
N VAL A 145 -1.37 4.76 15.08
CA VAL A 145 -1.37 3.38 14.56
C VAL A 145 -2.14 2.44 15.49
N GLU A 146 -1.98 2.62 16.80
CA GLU A 146 -2.70 1.84 17.81
C GLU A 146 -4.19 2.21 17.86
N GLN A 147 -4.56 3.47 17.67
CA GLN A 147 -5.95 3.93 17.57
C GLN A 147 -6.62 3.40 16.31
N PHE A 148 -5.93 3.41 15.17
CA PHE A 148 -6.42 2.83 13.93
C PHE A 148 -6.61 1.32 14.05
N ARG A 149 -5.67 0.63 14.70
CA ARG A 149 -5.79 -0.79 15.00
C ARG A 149 -7.00 -1.10 15.87
N ARG A 150 -7.23 -0.30 16.93
CA ARG A 150 -8.43 -0.42 17.79
C ARG A 150 -9.71 -0.12 17.02
N PHE A 151 -9.71 0.85 16.11
CA PHE A 151 -10.85 1.12 15.24
C PHE A 151 -11.17 -0.09 14.35
N LEU A 152 -10.16 -0.71 13.73
CA LEU A 152 -10.37 -1.92 12.93
C LEU A 152 -10.88 -3.11 13.75
N ASP A 153 -10.40 -3.25 14.99
CA ASP A 153 -10.85 -4.31 15.90
C ASP A 153 -12.30 -4.11 16.39
N THR A 154 -12.81 -2.88 16.33
CA THR A 154 -14.17 -2.52 16.81
C THR A 154 -15.13 -2.16 15.68
N ALA A 155 -14.64 -1.97 14.46
CA ALA A 155 -15.46 -1.61 13.30
C ALA A 155 -16.42 -2.75 12.93
N SER A 156 -17.72 -2.47 12.91
CA SER A 156 -18.74 -3.37 12.40
C SER A 156 -19.09 -3.02 10.95
N PRO A 157 -19.70 -3.95 10.18
CA PRO A 157 -20.18 -3.64 8.83
C PRO A 157 -21.16 -2.46 8.77
N GLU A 158 -21.85 -2.17 9.87
CA GLU A 158 -22.83 -1.08 9.99
C GLU A 158 -22.16 0.31 10.06
N ASP A 159 -20.89 0.37 10.44
CA ASP A 159 -20.12 1.62 10.48
C ASP A 159 -19.71 2.12 9.08
N PHE A 160 -19.96 1.32 8.03
CA PHE A 160 -19.60 1.59 6.64
C PHE A 160 -20.82 1.84 5.73
N ASP A 161 -22.03 1.94 6.29
CA ASP A 161 -23.23 2.24 5.53
C ASP A 161 -23.28 3.75 5.24
N PRO A 162 -23.22 4.21 3.97
CA PRO A 162 -23.40 5.63 3.63
C PRO A 162 -24.90 5.96 3.67
N ASP A 163 -25.31 6.90 4.51
CA ASP A 163 -26.59 7.60 4.38
C ASP A 163 -26.70 8.32 3.03
#